data_aeb591cc24320092067fd085bf259211
#
_entry.id   aeb591cc24320092067fd085bf259211
#
_cell.length_a   1.000
_cell.length_b   1.000
_cell.length_c   1.000
_cell.angle_alpha   90.00
_cell.angle_beta   90.00
_cell.angle_gamma   90.00
#
_symmetry.space_group_name_H-M   'P 1'
#
loop_
_entity.id
_entity.type
_entity.pdbx_description
1 polymer ?
#
loop_
_entity_poly.entity_id
_entity_poly.type
_entity_poly.pdbx_seq_one_letter_code
_entity_poly.pdbx_strand_id
1 'polypeptide(L)' 'MEFREYFALVAQKAMDVGYTLRQVNIFKFDIQECWEQDKTVDQCFDMVF' A
#
# COMPACT_ATOMS: atom_id res chain seq x y z
N MET A 1 -2.07 10.88 8.49
CA MET A 1 -3.03 10.02 7.77
C MET A 1 -3.22 8.72 8.55
N GLU A 2 -4.45 8.30 8.70
CA GLU A 2 -4.73 7.02 9.35
C GLU A 2 -4.33 5.86 8.45
N PHE A 3 -3.95 4.72 9.05
CA PHE A 3 -3.53 3.56 8.28
C PHE A 3 -4.58 3.10 7.27
N ARG A 4 -5.86 3.15 7.66
CA ARG A 4 -6.95 2.74 6.76
C ARG A 4 -6.93 3.54 5.45
N GLU A 5 -6.76 4.85 5.55
CA GLU A 5 -6.70 5.72 4.37
C GLU A 5 -5.44 5.44 3.56
N TYR A 6 -4.32 5.30 4.26
CA TYR A 6 -3.04 5.01 3.61
C TYR A 6 -3.10 3.70 2.84
N PHE A 7 -3.61 2.66 3.48
CA PHE A 7 -3.76 1.35 2.86
C PHE A 7 -4.67 1.43 1.63
N ALA A 8 -5.79 2.14 1.75
CA ALA A 8 -6.73 2.28 0.63
C ALA A 8 -6.08 2.95 -0.57
N LEU A 9 -5.25 3.96 -0.35
CA LEU A 9 -4.57 4.66 -1.44
C LEU A 9 -3.52 3.78 -2.11
N VAL A 10 -2.76 3.02 -1.33
CA VAL A 10 -1.78 2.08 -1.88
C VAL A 10 -2.51 0.98 -2.67
N ALA A 11 -3.60 0.46 -2.11
CA ALA A 11 -4.41 -0.57 -2.76
C ALA A 11 -4.98 -0.06 -4.09
N GLN A 12 -5.44 1.19 -4.12
CA GLN A 12 -5.99 1.78 -5.35
C GLN A 12 -4.92 1.83 -6.44
N LYS A 13 -3.71 2.26 -6.10
CA LYS A 13 -2.61 2.30 -7.08
C LYS A 13 -2.30 0.91 -7.60
N ALA A 14 -2.23 -0.07 -6.71
CA ALA A 14 -1.92 -1.44 -7.10
C ALA A 14 -3.01 -2.02 -8.02
N MET A 15 -4.28 -1.81 -7.67
CA MET A 15 -5.38 -2.30 -8.50
C MET A 15 -5.42 -1.61 -9.86
N ASP A 16 -5.04 -0.35 -9.93
CA ASP A 16 -4.99 0.39 -11.19
C ASP A 16 -3.98 -0.20 -12.17
N VAL A 17 -2.94 -0.88 -11.66
CA VAL A 17 -1.94 -1.53 -12.53
C VAL A 17 -2.15 -3.04 -12.63
N GLY A 18 -3.29 -3.55 -12.17
CA GLY A 18 -3.68 -4.92 -12.40
C GLY A 18 -3.59 -5.89 -11.21
N TYR A 19 -3.15 -5.44 -10.04
CA TYR A 19 -3.15 -6.31 -8.86
C TYR A 19 -4.56 -6.47 -8.32
N THR A 20 -4.83 -7.61 -7.68
CA THR A 20 -6.11 -7.85 -7.02
C THR A 20 -6.04 -7.40 -5.57
N LEU A 21 -7.20 -7.19 -4.97
CA LEU A 21 -7.25 -6.84 -3.53
C LEU A 21 -6.64 -7.96 -2.68
N ARG A 22 -6.81 -9.22 -3.09
CA ARG A 22 -6.20 -10.35 -2.41
C ARG A 22 -4.68 -10.23 -2.40
N GLN A 23 -4.08 -9.86 -3.53
CA GLN A 23 -2.64 -9.66 -3.64
C GLN A 23 -2.18 -8.51 -2.76
N VAL A 24 -2.94 -7.42 -2.73
CA VAL A 24 -2.62 -6.28 -1.88
C VAL A 24 -2.65 -6.69 -0.40
N ASN A 25 -3.62 -7.50 -0.01
CA ASN A 25 -3.73 -7.97 1.37
C ASN A 25 -2.54 -8.83 1.80
N ILE A 26 -1.93 -9.56 0.86
CA ILE A 26 -0.71 -10.34 1.16
C ILE A 26 0.41 -9.42 1.63
N PHE A 27 0.45 -8.19 1.12
CA PHE A 27 1.49 -7.21 1.45
C PHE A 27 1.08 -6.24 2.56
N LYS A 28 0.00 -6.55 3.29
CA LYS A 28 -0.53 -5.63 4.30
C LYS A 28 0.51 -5.21 5.33
N PHE A 29 1.32 -6.16 5.82
CA PHE A 29 2.32 -5.85 6.82
C PHE A 29 3.43 -4.97 6.28
N ASP A 30 3.81 -5.19 5.02
CA ASP A 30 4.81 -4.34 4.36
C ASP A 30 4.28 -2.92 4.19
N ILE A 31 3.01 -2.78 3.82
CA ILE A 31 2.37 -1.49 3.68
C ILE A 31 2.28 -0.79 5.04
N GLN A 32 1.95 -1.54 6.10
CA GLN A 32 1.89 -0.99 7.45
C GLN A 32 3.26 -0.47 7.88
N GLU A 33 4.32 -1.18 7.57
CA GLU A 33 5.68 -0.75 7.88
C GLU A 33 6.02 0.55 7.16
N CYS A 34 5.65 0.68 5.88
CA CYS A 34 5.82 1.93 5.14
C CYS A 34 5.09 3.08 5.84
N TRP A 35 3.86 2.82 6.28
CA TRP A 35 3.07 3.84 6.96
C TRP A 35 3.72 4.26 8.28
N GLU A 36 4.24 3.31 9.04
CA GLU A 36 4.92 3.59 10.31
C GLU A 36 6.20 4.38 10.09
N GLN A 37 6.87 4.18 8.97
CA GLN A 37 8.10 4.90 8.61
C GLN A 37 7.82 6.23 7.91
N ASP A 38 6.58 6.63 7.82
CA ASP A 38 6.18 7.91 7.22
C ASP A 38 6.52 8.02 5.73
N LYS A 39 6.54 6.87 5.04
CA LYS A 39 6.74 6.86 3.59
C LYS A 39 5.50 7.40 2.90
N THR A 40 5.69 8.04 1.74
CA THR A 40 4.53 8.44 0.93
C THR A 40 3.89 7.21 0.30
N VAL A 41 2.65 7.38 -0.16
CA VAL A 41 1.94 6.31 -0.88
C VAL A 41 2.75 5.85 -2.09
N ASP A 42 3.31 6.80 -2.86
CA ASP A 42 4.11 6.47 -4.03
C ASP A 42 5.38 5.71 -3.66
N GLN A 43 6.06 6.13 -2.59
CA GLN A 43 7.26 5.43 -2.12
C GLN A 43 6.94 4.02 -1.69
N CYS A 44 5.84 3.84 -0.95
CA CYS A 44 5.42 2.51 -0.50
C CYS A 44 5.10 1.63 -1.70
N PHE A 45 4.37 2.15 -2.66
CA PHE A 45 4.03 1.38 -3.86
C PHE A 45 5.28 0.90 -4.57
N ASP A 46 6.25 1.78 -4.76
CA ASP A 46 7.51 1.44 -5.45
C ASP A 46 8.32 0.41 -4.69
N MET A 47 8.27 0.42 -3.35
CA MET A 47 9.04 -0.50 -2.53
C MET A 47 8.40 -1.88 -2.43
N VAL A 48 7.07 -1.94 -2.41
CA VAL A 48 6.33 -3.19 -2.17
C VAL A 48 5.95 -3.87 -3.48
N PHE A 49 5.59 -3.11 -4.47
CA PHE A 49 5.11 -3.60 -5.76
C PHE A 49 6.08 -3.25 -6.88
#